data_e79c164b60dd4a00d028171986b6e0da
#
_entry.id   e79c164b60dd4a00d028171986b6e0da
#
_cell.length_a   1.000
_cell.length_b   1.000
_cell.length_c   1.000
_cell.angle_alpha   90.00
_cell.angle_beta   90.00
_cell.angle_gamma   90.00
#
_symmetry.space_group_name_H-M   'P 1'
#
loop_
_entity.id
_entity.type
_entity.pdbx_description
1 polymer ?
#
loop_
_entity_poly.entity_id
_entity_poly.type
_entity_poly.pdbx_seq_one_letter_code
_entity_poly.pdbx_strand_id
1 'polypeptide(L)'
;MRLLKTIGLTLLLAAGMQLCAAAEKQEAFYTGEKIKGYDKGSFVVLEEDDINFRSAAKDGNVLKVLPHHSLLRVIRQSGDWLEAESDGVDGFIYAPYTVAGNRDELTQDDFALGYAALGQQFDEQEAKERLGAVKQEKIDKKRKQINYTFDGAVISVARKKQAVEAICVVDPKYITMRGVSIGDSAGRAVGQYGMPDAVVYAADNTTYEYFWQDDKEQPLRFALEVDKQSRVTAFILEKLKEK
;
A
#
# COMPACT_ATOMS: atom_id res chain seq x y z
N MET A 1 26.99 -16.37 11.15
CA MET A 1 26.27 -15.84 9.98
C MET A 1 24.75 -15.71 10.18
N ARG A 2 24.22 -15.80 11.40
CA ARG A 2 22.77 -15.64 11.71
C ARG A 2 22.38 -14.29 12.31
N LEU A 3 23.33 -13.46 12.75
CA LEU A 3 23.04 -12.15 13.38
C LEU A 3 22.71 -11.02 12.40
N LEU A 4 23.17 -11.09 11.14
CA LEU A 4 22.93 -9.99 10.17
C LEU A 4 21.50 -9.95 9.61
N LYS A 5 20.79 -11.10 9.56
CA LYS A 5 19.39 -11.11 9.07
C LYS A 5 18.39 -10.51 10.06
N THR A 6 18.67 -10.60 11.36
CA THR A 6 17.77 -10.07 12.40
C THR A 6 17.84 -8.56 12.52
N ILE A 7 19.02 -7.96 12.24
CA ILE A 7 19.22 -6.51 12.30
C ILE A 7 18.51 -5.81 11.12
N GLY A 8 18.53 -6.42 9.94
CA GLY A 8 17.86 -5.88 8.75
C GLY A 8 16.33 -5.82 8.89
N LEU A 9 15.72 -6.84 9.45
CA LEU A 9 14.26 -6.91 9.63
C LEU A 9 13.77 -5.91 10.69
N THR A 10 14.53 -5.72 11.77
CA THR A 10 14.19 -4.75 12.83
C THR A 10 14.29 -3.31 12.34
N LEU A 11 15.22 -3.01 11.43
CA LEU A 11 15.35 -1.69 10.82
C LEU A 11 14.22 -1.38 9.82
N LEU A 12 13.80 -2.36 9.01
CA LEU A 12 12.68 -2.18 8.06
C LEU A 12 11.36 -1.95 8.80
N LEU A 13 11.08 -2.74 9.84
CA LEU A 13 9.88 -2.56 10.67
C LEU A 13 9.91 -1.23 11.45
N ALA A 14 11.08 -0.77 11.89
CA ALA A 14 11.23 0.54 12.52
C ALA A 14 11.09 1.69 11.50
N ALA A 15 11.56 1.51 10.27
CA ALA A 15 11.41 2.48 9.19
C ALA A 15 9.95 2.60 8.73
N GLY A 16 9.23 1.49 8.55
CA GLY A 16 7.80 1.51 8.22
C GLY A 16 6.97 2.23 9.28
N MET A 17 7.28 2.02 10.57
CA MET A 17 6.60 2.76 11.65
C MET A 17 7.04 4.23 11.77
N GLN A 18 8.22 4.62 11.30
CA GLN A 18 8.66 6.02 11.26
C GLN A 18 8.07 6.78 10.07
N LEU A 19 7.83 6.12 8.94
CA LEU A 19 7.13 6.70 7.79
C LEU A 19 5.67 7.04 8.12
N CYS A 20 4.99 6.25 8.95
CA CYS A 20 3.66 6.58 9.47
C CYS A 20 3.64 7.86 10.36
N ALA A 21 4.80 8.37 10.80
CA ALA A 21 4.89 9.58 11.62
C ALA A 21 5.24 10.84 10.82
N ALA A 22 5.62 10.72 9.56
CA ALA A 22 6.13 11.80 8.72
C ALA A 22 5.25 12.12 7.51
N ALA A 23 3.98 11.70 7.50
CA ALA A 23 3.01 12.17 6.51
C ALA A 23 2.67 13.65 6.79
N GLU A 24 3.62 14.55 6.50
CA GLU A 24 3.32 15.96 6.27
C GLU A 24 2.60 16.05 4.93
N LYS A 25 1.33 16.54 5.02
CA LYS A 25 0.49 17.07 3.95
C LYS A 25 0.86 16.62 2.54
N GLN A 26 0.23 15.57 2.07
CA GLN A 26 0.16 15.33 0.65
C GLN A 26 -1.07 15.98 0.05
N GLU A 27 -0.82 16.74 -1.01
CA GLU A 27 -1.87 17.28 -1.85
C GLU A 27 -2.64 16.13 -2.50
N ALA A 28 -3.95 16.26 -2.55
CA ALA A 28 -4.81 15.32 -3.25
C ALA A 28 -4.33 15.16 -4.71
N PHE A 29 -4.18 13.90 -5.16
CA PHE A 29 -3.72 13.58 -6.51
C PHE A 29 -4.66 14.05 -7.63
N TYR A 30 -5.81 14.59 -7.32
CA TYR A 30 -6.78 15.09 -8.28
C TYR A 30 -6.63 16.61 -8.45
N THR A 31 -5.92 17.03 -9.50
CA THR A 31 -5.73 18.46 -9.80
C THR A 31 -6.92 19.11 -10.50
N GLY A 32 -7.99 18.37 -10.77
CA GLY A 32 -9.20 18.90 -11.40
C GLY A 32 -9.08 19.29 -12.88
N GLU A 33 -7.93 19.11 -13.51
CA GLU A 33 -7.69 19.42 -14.91
C GLU A 33 -8.15 18.26 -15.80
N LYS A 34 -9.30 18.41 -16.46
CA LYS A 34 -9.83 17.41 -17.38
C LYS A 34 -9.03 17.38 -18.67
N ILE A 35 -8.40 16.24 -18.94
CA ILE A 35 -7.81 15.90 -20.23
C ILE A 35 -8.80 14.97 -20.94
N LYS A 36 -8.89 15.03 -22.27
CA LYS A 36 -9.82 14.23 -23.06
C LYS A 36 -9.65 12.73 -22.76
N GLY A 37 -10.58 12.19 -22.01
CA GLY A 37 -10.64 10.79 -21.58
C GLY A 37 -10.25 10.57 -20.12
N TYR A 38 -9.04 10.92 -19.72
CA TYR A 38 -8.56 10.74 -18.36
C TYR A 38 -8.10 12.05 -17.72
N ASP A 39 -8.39 12.22 -16.45
CA ASP A 39 -7.92 13.38 -15.68
C ASP A 39 -6.42 13.24 -15.38
N LYS A 40 -5.71 14.36 -15.41
CA LYS A 40 -4.30 14.40 -14.99
C LYS A 40 -4.16 13.96 -13.53
N GLY A 41 -3.20 13.09 -13.27
CA GLY A 41 -2.97 12.49 -11.95
C GLY A 41 -3.88 11.31 -11.62
N SER A 42 -4.89 11.01 -12.46
CA SER A 42 -5.67 9.80 -12.30
C SER A 42 -4.82 8.57 -12.60
N PHE A 43 -5.25 7.43 -12.09
CA PHE A 43 -4.60 6.17 -12.35
C PHE A 43 -5.38 5.37 -13.39
N VAL A 44 -4.65 4.63 -14.20
CA VAL A 44 -5.18 3.63 -15.13
C VAL A 44 -4.45 2.32 -14.93
N VAL A 45 -5.14 1.24 -15.25
CA VAL A 45 -4.59 -0.12 -15.16
C VAL A 45 -4.52 -0.71 -16.57
N LEU A 46 -3.47 -1.47 -16.86
CA LEU A 46 -3.35 -2.22 -18.10
C LEU A 46 -4.25 -3.45 -18.08
N GLU A 47 -5.02 -3.66 -19.15
CA GLU A 47 -5.81 -4.88 -19.38
C GLU A 47 -5.10 -5.91 -20.22
N GLU A 48 -3.96 -5.56 -20.81
CA GLU A 48 -3.21 -6.42 -21.71
C GLU A 48 -1.82 -6.76 -21.14
N ASP A 49 -1.27 -7.88 -21.55
CA ASP A 49 0.08 -8.33 -21.17
C ASP A 49 1.16 -7.79 -22.11
N ASP A 50 2.38 -7.70 -21.60
CA ASP A 50 3.59 -7.42 -22.35
C ASP A 50 3.53 -6.13 -23.21
N ILE A 51 2.91 -5.08 -22.65
CA ILE A 51 2.76 -3.82 -23.36
C ILE A 51 4.03 -2.98 -23.30
N ASN A 52 4.48 -2.52 -24.47
CA ASN A 52 5.63 -1.63 -24.58
C ASN A 52 5.32 -0.23 -24.03
N PHE A 53 6.03 0.17 -22.99
CA PHE A 53 6.07 1.53 -22.46
C PHE A 53 7.23 2.28 -23.13
N ARG A 54 6.95 3.40 -23.79
CA ARG A 54 7.86 4.02 -24.74
C ARG A 54 8.29 5.43 -24.34
N SER A 55 9.44 5.87 -24.84
CA SER A 55 9.96 7.24 -24.64
C SER A 55 9.19 8.33 -25.41
N ALA A 56 8.42 7.95 -26.41
CA ALA A 56 7.53 8.83 -27.18
C ALA A 56 6.36 8.02 -27.74
N ALA A 57 5.27 8.71 -28.07
CA ALA A 57 4.13 8.08 -28.73
C ALA A 57 4.54 7.44 -30.08
N LYS A 58 3.92 6.30 -30.42
CA LYS A 58 4.12 5.50 -31.63
C LYS A 58 5.52 4.91 -31.77
N ASP A 59 6.51 5.70 -32.16
CA ASP A 59 7.83 5.25 -32.59
C ASP A 59 8.94 5.44 -31.55
N GLY A 60 8.58 5.83 -30.33
CA GLY A 60 9.55 5.97 -29.23
C GLY A 60 10.22 4.64 -28.87
N ASN A 61 11.47 4.73 -28.40
CA ASN A 61 12.18 3.55 -27.88
C ASN A 61 11.40 2.91 -26.74
N VAL A 62 11.45 1.58 -26.66
CA VAL A 62 10.87 0.85 -25.53
C VAL A 62 11.72 1.12 -24.29
N LEU A 63 11.11 1.73 -23.28
CA LEU A 63 11.72 1.98 -21.96
C LEU A 63 11.64 0.74 -21.07
N LYS A 64 10.48 0.10 -21.07
CA LYS A 64 10.21 -1.16 -20.39
C LYS A 64 8.98 -1.86 -20.99
N VAL A 65 8.84 -3.14 -20.71
CA VAL A 65 7.63 -3.92 -21.01
C VAL A 65 6.83 -4.01 -19.72
N LEU A 66 5.55 -3.65 -19.79
CA LEU A 66 4.65 -3.64 -18.64
C LEU A 66 3.76 -4.89 -18.68
N PRO A 67 3.69 -5.64 -17.57
CA PRO A 67 2.79 -6.77 -17.44
C PRO A 67 1.34 -6.32 -17.25
N HIS A 68 0.41 -7.27 -17.43
CA HIS A 68 -0.99 -7.10 -17.09
C HIS A 68 -1.18 -6.52 -15.67
N HIS A 69 -2.20 -5.69 -15.52
CA HIS A 69 -2.51 -4.98 -14.28
C HIS A 69 -1.42 -4.00 -13.80
N SER A 70 -0.49 -3.59 -14.69
CA SER A 70 0.42 -2.49 -14.36
C SER A 70 -0.36 -1.21 -14.10
N LEU A 71 -0.02 -0.54 -13.00
CA LEU A 71 -0.59 0.74 -12.60
C LEU A 71 0.20 1.87 -13.25
N LEU A 72 -0.51 2.83 -13.84
CA LEU A 72 0.05 4.00 -14.49
C LEU A 72 -0.64 5.26 -13.98
N ARG A 73 0.12 6.30 -13.67
CA ARG A 73 -0.42 7.61 -13.32
C ARG A 73 -0.44 8.49 -14.55
N VAL A 74 -1.62 8.97 -14.94
CA VAL A 74 -1.80 9.79 -16.13
C VAL A 74 -1.18 11.18 -15.93
N ILE A 75 -0.30 11.57 -16.86
CA ILE A 75 0.24 12.91 -16.97
C ILE A 75 -0.63 13.73 -17.94
N ARG A 76 -0.91 13.16 -19.10
CA ARG A 76 -1.84 13.72 -20.09
C ARG A 76 -2.23 12.69 -21.14
N GLN A 77 -3.33 12.93 -21.83
CA GLN A 77 -3.73 12.17 -23.01
C GLN A 77 -3.65 13.03 -24.27
N SER A 78 -3.14 12.46 -25.36
CA SER A 78 -3.11 13.08 -26.69
C SER A 78 -3.56 12.06 -27.73
N GLY A 79 -4.79 12.18 -28.19
CA GLY A 79 -5.44 11.18 -29.06
C GLY A 79 -5.50 9.82 -28.36
N ASP A 80 -4.98 8.80 -29.03
CA ASP A 80 -4.96 7.42 -28.52
C ASP A 80 -3.73 7.11 -27.64
N TRP A 81 -2.96 8.10 -27.24
CA TRP A 81 -1.75 7.91 -26.45
C TRP A 81 -1.87 8.60 -25.10
N LEU A 82 -1.51 7.87 -24.06
CA LEU A 82 -1.29 8.41 -22.72
C LEU A 82 0.20 8.67 -22.52
N GLU A 83 0.54 9.88 -22.11
CA GLU A 83 1.77 10.12 -21.37
C GLU A 83 1.48 9.83 -19.91
N ALA A 84 2.23 8.92 -19.32
CA ALA A 84 1.99 8.42 -18.00
C ALA A 84 3.29 8.15 -17.26
N GLU A 85 3.22 8.10 -15.95
CA GLU A 85 4.32 7.67 -15.09
C GLU A 85 4.05 6.24 -14.61
N SER A 86 5.09 5.41 -14.65
CA SER A 86 5.11 4.08 -14.10
C SER A 86 6.41 3.87 -13.32
N ASP A 87 6.32 3.63 -12.00
CA ASP A 87 7.47 3.43 -11.10
C ASP A 87 8.53 4.55 -11.20
N GLY A 88 8.10 5.81 -11.22
CA GLY A 88 8.97 6.98 -11.32
C GLY A 88 9.58 7.23 -12.71
N VAL A 89 9.13 6.51 -13.74
CA VAL A 89 9.56 6.70 -15.13
C VAL A 89 8.40 7.25 -15.94
N ASP A 90 8.60 8.40 -16.59
CA ASP A 90 7.64 8.97 -17.53
C ASP A 90 7.79 8.34 -18.90
N GLY A 91 6.66 8.06 -19.55
CA GLY A 91 6.65 7.45 -20.88
C GLY A 91 5.27 7.45 -21.51
N PHE A 92 5.13 6.73 -22.60
CA PHE A 92 3.93 6.70 -23.42
C PHE A 92 3.40 5.28 -23.58
N ILE A 93 2.07 5.18 -23.50
CA ILE A 93 1.33 3.95 -23.71
C ILE A 93 0.10 4.21 -24.59
N TYR A 94 -0.33 3.17 -25.30
CA TYR A 94 -1.54 3.25 -26.12
C TYR A 94 -2.77 3.16 -25.23
N ALA A 95 -3.59 4.22 -25.18
CA ALA A 95 -4.72 4.37 -24.27
C ALA A 95 -5.76 3.22 -24.34
N PRO A 96 -6.06 2.64 -25.53
CA PRO A 96 -6.99 1.51 -25.62
C PRO A 96 -6.58 0.25 -24.84
N TYR A 97 -5.31 0.14 -24.41
CA TYR A 97 -4.87 -0.97 -23.55
C TYR A 97 -5.10 -0.69 -22.08
N THR A 98 -5.69 0.46 -21.73
CA THR A 98 -5.87 0.88 -20.35
C THR A 98 -7.33 1.08 -20.02
N VAL A 99 -7.68 0.77 -18.77
CA VAL A 99 -8.96 1.12 -18.17
C VAL A 99 -8.76 2.08 -17.02
N ALA A 100 -9.72 2.98 -16.81
CA ALA A 100 -9.76 3.79 -15.61
C ALA A 100 -9.87 2.86 -14.41
N GLY A 101 -9.01 3.02 -13.43
CA GLY A 101 -9.15 2.30 -12.17
C GLY A 101 -10.45 2.72 -11.50
N ASN A 102 -11.34 1.77 -11.24
CA ASN A 102 -12.49 1.98 -10.37
C ASN A 102 -12.00 1.89 -8.93
N ARG A 103 -12.59 2.69 -8.07
CA ARG A 103 -12.39 2.54 -6.63
C ARG A 103 -13.40 1.53 -6.13
N ASP A 104 -12.92 0.40 -5.65
CA ASP A 104 -13.75 -0.51 -4.89
C ASP A 104 -13.95 0.04 -3.48
N GLU A 105 -15.19 -0.03 -3.00
CA GLU A 105 -15.50 0.42 -1.65
C GLU A 105 -14.84 -0.53 -0.63
N LEU A 106 -14.07 0.07 0.30
CA LEU A 106 -13.49 -0.68 1.41
C LEU A 106 -14.60 -1.04 2.41
N THR A 107 -14.39 -2.14 3.10
CA THR A 107 -15.27 -2.64 4.16
C THR A 107 -14.48 -2.83 5.45
N GLN A 108 -15.17 -3.07 6.57
CA GLN A 108 -14.52 -3.37 7.85
C GLN A 108 -13.58 -4.58 7.75
N ASP A 109 -13.88 -5.55 6.90
CA ASP A 109 -13.07 -6.77 6.72
C ASP A 109 -11.71 -6.48 6.09
N ASP A 110 -11.59 -5.42 5.29
CA ASP A 110 -10.31 -5.00 4.71
C ASP A 110 -9.30 -4.51 5.77
N PHE A 111 -9.78 -4.22 7.00
CA PHE A 111 -8.96 -3.80 8.13
C PHE A 111 -8.63 -4.92 9.10
N ALA A 112 -8.54 -6.15 8.58
CA ALA A 112 -8.09 -7.34 9.27
C ALA A 112 -6.96 -8.03 8.49
N LEU A 113 -5.95 -8.54 9.19
CA LEU A 113 -4.87 -9.36 8.64
C LEU A 113 -4.55 -10.52 9.57
N GLY A 114 -4.61 -11.73 9.03
CA GLY A 114 -4.42 -12.92 9.82
C GLY A 114 -5.50 -13.07 10.88
N TYR A 115 -5.11 -13.08 12.16
CA TYR A 115 -6.04 -13.20 13.26
C TYR A 115 -6.45 -11.84 13.88
N ALA A 116 -5.77 -10.76 13.52
CA ALA A 116 -5.96 -9.44 14.13
C ALA A 116 -6.76 -8.50 13.23
N ALA A 117 -7.71 -7.78 13.81
CA ALA A 117 -8.46 -6.71 13.17
C ALA A 117 -8.33 -5.40 13.96
N LEU A 118 -8.37 -4.24 13.26
CA LEU A 118 -8.35 -2.95 13.93
C LEU A 118 -9.55 -2.80 14.88
N GLY A 119 -9.27 -2.38 16.10
CA GLY A 119 -10.28 -2.20 17.16
C GLY A 119 -10.64 -3.46 17.92
N GLN A 120 -10.23 -4.63 17.47
CA GLN A 120 -10.40 -5.88 18.19
C GLN A 120 -9.69 -5.82 19.55
N GLN A 121 -10.27 -6.45 20.57
CA GLN A 121 -9.59 -6.70 21.84
C GLN A 121 -8.38 -7.61 21.57
N PHE A 122 -7.21 -7.20 21.99
CA PHE A 122 -5.99 -7.97 21.82
C PHE A 122 -5.87 -9.04 22.91
N ASP A 123 -5.72 -10.26 22.49
CA ASP A 123 -5.36 -11.40 23.36
C ASP A 123 -3.94 -11.85 23.02
N GLU A 124 -3.02 -11.66 23.96
CA GLU A 124 -1.61 -11.99 23.76
C GLU A 124 -1.39 -13.51 23.63
N GLN A 125 -2.19 -14.31 24.34
CA GLN A 125 -2.07 -15.77 24.30
C GLN A 125 -2.54 -16.30 22.92
N GLU A 126 -3.69 -15.85 22.44
CA GLU A 126 -4.19 -16.17 21.10
C GLU A 126 -3.21 -15.69 20.02
N ALA A 127 -2.64 -14.48 20.20
CA ALA A 127 -1.63 -13.94 19.30
C ALA A 127 -0.41 -14.87 19.18
N LYS A 128 0.09 -15.37 20.32
CA LYS A 128 1.21 -16.32 20.34
C LYS A 128 0.88 -17.64 19.67
N GLU A 129 -0.31 -18.15 19.84
CA GLU A 129 -0.76 -19.39 19.19
C GLU A 129 -0.87 -19.25 17.67
N ARG A 130 -1.32 -18.10 17.18
CA ARG A 130 -1.55 -17.83 15.75
C ARG A 130 -0.32 -17.33 15.01
N LEU A 131 0.47 -16.46 15.64
CA LEU A 131 1.59 -15.75 15.00
C LEU A 131 2.95 -16.27 15.47
N GLY A 132 2.98 -17.13 16.49
CA GLY A 132 4.21 -17.61 17.11
C GLY A 132 4.66 -16.73 18.29
N ALA A 133 5.86 -17.01 18.81
CA ALA A 133 6.39 -16.32 19.98
C ALA A 133 6.58 -14.80 19.72
N VAL A 134 6.26 -14.01 20.73
CA VAL A 134 6.62 -12.58 20.73
C VAL A 134 8.13 -12.45 20.77
N LYS A 135 8.71 -11.86 19.73
CA LYS A 135 10.16 -11.62 19.63
C LYS A 135 10.60 -10.37 20.38
N GLN A 136 9.72 -9.38 20.43
CA GLN A 136 9.97 -8.12 21.10
C GLN A 136 8.66 -7.48 21.53
N GLU A 137 8.65 -6.91 22.74
CA GLU A 137 7.64 -5.99 23.23
C GLU A 137 8.29 -4.62 23.43
N LYS A 138 7.66 -3.56 22.90
CA LYS A 138 8.15 -2.18 23.01
C LYS A 138 7.02 -1.23 23.37
N ILE A 139 7.20 -0.47 24.42
CA ILE A 139 6.24 0.56 24.84
C ILE A 139 6.52 1.84 24.05
N ASP A 140 5.54 2.30 23.28
CA ASP A 140 5.53 3.64 22.69
C ASP A 140 4.78 4.58 23.65
N LYS A 141 5.56 5.37 24.41
CA LYS A 141 5.00 6.34 25.37
C LYS A 141 4.27 7.49 24.68
N LYS A 142 4.72 7.92 23.49
CA LYS A 142 4.14 9.03 22.73
C LYS A 142 2.75 8.66 22.18
N ARG A 143 2.64 7.47 21.60
CA ARG A 143 1.38 6.94 21.08
C ARG A 143 0.51 6.28 22.14
N LYS A 144 1.04 6.02 23.34
CA LYS A 144 0.39 5.28 24.44
C LYS A 144 0.02 3.85 24.04
N GLN A 145 0.89 3.20 23.27
CA GLN A 145 0.71 1.86 22.70
C GLN A 145 1.79 0.92 23.22
N ILE A 146 1.53 -0.38 23.08
CA ILE A 146 2.51 -1.45 23.19
C ILE A 146 2.61 -2.09 21.81
N ASN A 147 3.82 -2.23 21.28
CA ASN A 147 4.09 -2.88 20.01
C ASN A 147 4.62 -4.28 20.28
N TYR A 148 3.88 -5.29 19.85
CA TYR A 148 4.25 -6.69 19.88
C TYR A 148 4.82 -7.09 18.52
N THR A 149 6.08 -7.51 18.49
CA THR A 149 6.76 -7.96 17.27
C THR A 149 6.77 -9.49 17.24
N PHE A 150 6.20 -10.04 16.19
CA PHE A 150 6.18 -11.45 15.82
C PHE A 150 7.09 -11.73 14.62
N ASP A 151 7.08 -12.95 14.11
CA ASP A 151 7.77 -13.26 12.86
C ASP A 151 6.98 -12.73 11.66
N GLY A 152 7.52 -11.69 11.03
CA GLY A 152 6.90 -11.03 9.88
C GLY A 152 5.68 -10.16 10.19
N ALA A 153 5.37 -9.90 11.47
CA ALA A 153 4.26 -9.02 11.85
C ALA A 153 4.57 -8.17 13.08
N VAL A 154 3.96 -6.98 13.13
CA VAL A 154 3.92 -6.12 14.32
C VAL A 154 2.48 -5.73 14.59
N ILE A 155 2.03 -5.90 15.82
CA ILE A 155 0.72 -5.47 16.27
C ILE A 155 0.91 -4.39 17.34
N SER A 156 0.31 -3.22 17.09
CA SER A 156 0.29 -2.11 18.04
C SER A 156 -1.04 -2.09 18.80
N VAL A 157 -0.97 -2.07 20.10
CA VAL A 157 -2.12 -2.20 21.01
C VAL A 157 -2.22 -1.00 21.93
N ALA A 158 -3.40 -0.41 22.05
CA ALA A 158 -3.65 0.69 22.99
C ALA A 158 -3.48 0.22 24.45
N ARG A 159 -2.59 0.86 25.21
CA ARG A 159 -2.25 0.42 26.58
C ARG A 159 -3.44 0.36 27.53
N LYS A 160 -4.39 1.29 27.41
CA LYS A 160 -5.54 1.35 28.33
C LYS A 160 -6.69 0.45 27.88
N LYS A 161 -6.98 0.45 26.58
CA LYS A 161 -8.15 -0.25 26.01
C LYS A 161 -7.82 -1.69 25.61
N GLN A 162 -6.53 -2.05 25.55
CA GLN A 162 -6.05 -3.34 25.04
C GLN A 162 -6.63 -3.68 23.66
N ALA A 163 -6.91 -2.65 22.85
CA ALA A 163 -7.46 -2.80 21.52
C ALA A 163 -6.36 -2.62 20.46
N VAL A 164 -6.45 -3.37 19.36
CA VAL A 164 -5.53 -3.26 18.22
C VAL A 164 -5.72 -1.90 17.55
N GLU A 165 -4.63 -1.14 17.46
CA GLU A 165 -4.59 0.21 16.86
C GLU A 165 -3.85 0.23 15.52
N ALA A 166 -2.90 -0.70 15.31
CA ALA A 166 -2.23 -0.86 14.05
C ALA A 166 -1.72 -2.30 13.87
N ILE A 167 -1.64 -2.72 12.60
CA ILE A 167 -1.09 -4.00 12.16
C ILE A 167 -0.14 -3.70 11.01
N CYS A 168 1.09 -4.23 11.08
CA CYS A 168 2.04 -4.19 9.98
C CYS A 168 2.52 -5.60 9.71
N VAL A 169 2.44 -6.07 8.48
CA VAL A 169 2.94 -7.38 8.07
C VAL A 169 3.87 -7.27 6.87
N VAL A 170 4.92 -8.10 6.88
CA VAL A 170 5.96 -8.19 5.84
C VAL A 170 6.25 -9.64 5.43
N ASP A 171 5.47 -10.59 5.90
CA ASP A 171 5.66 -12.03 5.63
C ASP A 171 4.60 -12.50 4.62
N PRO A 172 5.00 -13.18 3.52
CA PRO A 172 4.07 -13.65 2.48
C PRO A 172 3.01 -14.65 2.95
N LYS A 173 3.17 -15.24 4.14
CA LYS A 173 2.13 -16.12 4.71
C LYS A 173 0.81 -15.38 5.04
N TYR A 174 0.86 -14.05 5.19
CA TYR A 174 -0.33 -13.24 5.45
C TYR A 174 -0.92 -12.77 4.13
N ILE A 175 -2.18 -13.13 3.92
CA ILE A 175 -2.96 -12.78 2.74
C ILE A 175 -4.08 -11.85 3.20
N THR A 176 -4.30 -10.77 2.47
CA THR A 176 -5.43 -9.86 2.74
C THR A 176 -6.77 -10.53 2.42
N MET A 177 -7.86 -9.98 2.91
CA MET A 177 -9.22 -10.50 2.62
C MET A 177 -9.54 -10.53 1.13
N ARG A 178 -8.91 -9.67 0.32
CA ARG A 178 -9.05 -9.64 -1.15
C ARG A 178 -8.00 -10.49 -1.89
N GLY A 179 -7.28 -11.34 -1.19
CA GLY A 179 -6.35 -12.31 -1.79
C GLY A 179 -5.03 -11.72 -2.28
N VAL A 180 -4.64 -10.54 -1.79
CA VAL A 180 -3.33 -9.93 -2.09
C VAL A 180 -2.29 -10.38 -1.07
N SER A 181 -1.12 -10.78 -1.54
CA SER A 181 0.01 -11.26 -0.74
C SER A 181 1.24 -10.37 -0.88
N ILE A 182 2.14 -10.44 0.09
CA ILE A 182 3.50 -9.90 -0.06
C ILE A 182 4.19 -10.60 -1.24
N GLY A 183 4.81 -9.80 -2.12
CA GLY A 183 5.42 -10.26 -3.37
C GLY A 183 4.52 -10.17 -4.59
N ASP A 184 3.21 -9.96 -4.42
CA ASP A 184 2.31 -9.67 -5.55
C ASP A 184 2.68 -8.35 -6.24
N SER A 185 2.30 -8.18 -7.51
CA SER A 185 2.49 -6.92 -8.21
C SER A 185 1.57 -5.82 -7.65
N ALA A 186 2.04 -4.58 -7.69
CA ALA A 186 1.23 -3.42 -7.35
C ALA A 186 -0.06 -3.36 -8.19
N GLY A 187 0.01 -3.71 -9.48
CA GLY A 187 -1.13 -3.75 -10.36
C GLY A 187 -2.19 -4.77 -9.91
N ARG A 188 -1.77 -5.97 -9.46
CA ARG A 188 -2.70 -6.93 -8.86
C ARG A 188 -3.39 -6.37 -7.61
N ALA A 189 -2.60 -5.73 -6.74
CA ALA A 189 -3.15 -5.13 -5.52
C ALA A 189 -4.19 -4.04 -5.84
N VAL A 190 -3.87 -3.15 -6.78
CA VAL A 190 -4.80 -2.11 -7.25
C VAL A 190 -6.00 -2.72 -7.97
N GLY A 191 -5.84 -3.80 -8.71
CA GLY A 191 -6.95 -4.54 -9.32
C GLY A 191 -7.95 -5.09 -8.30
N GLN A 192 -7.50 -5.39 -7.07
CA GLN A 192 -8.35 -5.89 -5.98
C GLN A 192 -8.92 -4.78 -5.08
N TYR A 193 -8.15 -3.71 -4.84
CA TYR A 193 -8.55 -2.62 -3.94
C TYR A 193 -9.06 -1.39 -4.66
N GLY A 194 -8.94 -1.36 -5.98
CA GLY A 194 -9.22 -0.16 -6.76
C GLY A 194 -8.13 0.90 -6.59
N MET A 195 -8.47 2.11 -6.98
CA MET A 195 -7.53 3.24 -6.96
C MET A 195 -7.23 3.70 -5.55
N PRO A 196 -5.96 3.90 -5.20
CA PRO A 196 -5.60 4.48 -3.91
C PRO A 196 -6.08 5.92 -3.79
N ASP A 197 -6.38 6.36 -2.57
CA ASP A 197 -6.70 7.75 -2.26
C ASP A 197 -5.47 8.65 -2.33
N ALA A 198 -4.29 8.10 -2.00
CA ALA A 198 -3.03 8.81 -2.06
C ALA A 198 -1.89 7.85 -2.42
N VAL A 199 -0.84 8.40 -3.05
CA VAL A 199 0.41 7.70 -3.31
C VAL A 199 1.57 8.50 -2.76
N VAL A 200 2.35 7.87 -1.90
CA VAL A 200 3.52 8.47 -1.25
C VAL A 200 4.78 7.89 -1.84
N TYR A 201 5.60 8.72 -2.46
CA TYR A 201 6.87 8.30 -3.02
C TYR A 201 7.99 8.53 -2.00
N ALA A 202 8.79 7.51 -1.76
CA ALA A 202 10.03 7.58 -1.00
C ALA A 202 11.20 7.10 -1.86
N ALA A 203 12.43 7.25 -1.35
CA ALA A 203 13.63 6.90 -2.13
C ALA A 203 13.70 5.43 -2.54
N ASP A 204 13.17 4.53 -1.71
CA ASP A 204 13.30 3.08 -1.90
C ASP A 204 11.96 2.34 -2.04
N ASN A 205 10.83 2.99 -1.76
CA ASN A 205 9.50 2.40 -1.86
C ASN A 205 8.46 3.44 -2.26
N THR A 206 7.30 2.95 -2.68
CA THR A 206 6.09 3.73 -2.91
C THR A 206 5.01 3.17 -2.00
N THR A 207 4.21 4.04 -1.37
CA THR A 207 3.11 3.62 -0.52
C THR A 207 1.79 4.02 -1.19
N TYR A 208 0.91 3.06 -1.42
CA TYR A 208 -0.47 3.27 -1.85
C TYR A 208 -1.36 3.31 -0.62
N GLU A 209 -2.10 4.39 -0.44
CA GLU A 209 -2.92 4.63 0.75
C GLU A 209 -4.39 4.67 0.41
N TYR A 210 -5.18 3.98 1.21
CA TYR A 210 -6.63 3.91 1.14
C TYR A 210 -7.20 4.35 2.48
N PHE A 211 -8.18 5.26 2.46
CA PHE A 211 -8.82 5.78 3.66
C PHE A 211 -10.28 5.37 3.72
N TRP A 212 -10.74 5.04 4.91
CA TRP A 212 -12.10 4.64 5.18
C TRP A 212 -12.53 5.10 6.59
N GLN A 213 -13.83 5.17 6.83
CA GLN A 213 -14.38 5.46 8.15
C GLN A 213 -15.26 4.29 8.57
N ASP A 214 -15.07 3.82 9.81
CA ASP A 214 -15.93 2.81 10.40
C ASP A 214 -17.29 3.40 10.83
N ASP A 215 -18.21 2.54 11.28
CA ASP A 215 -19.55 2.94 11.75
C ASP A 215 -19.54 3.93 12.95
N LYS A 216 -18.38 4.13 13.57
CA LYS A 216 -18.17 5.07 14.67
C LYS A 216 -17.45 6.34 14.21
N GLU A 217 -17.40 6.57 12.90
CA GLU A 217 -16.69 7.70 12.27
C GLU A 217 -15.17 7.71 12.55
N GLN A 218 -14.62 6.59 13.06
CA GLN A 218 -13.18 6.48 13.27
C GLN A 218 -12.45 6.35 11.93
N PRO A 219 -11.55 7.29 11.59
CA PRO A 219 -10.80 7.19 10.35
C PRO A 219 -9.75 6.07 10.44
N LEU A 220 -9.75 5.22 9.43
CA LEU A 220 -8.85 4.09 9.26
C LEU A 220 -8.00 4.28 7.99
N ARG A 221 -6.78 3.78 8.02
CA ARG A 221 -5.89 3.71 6.86
C ARG A 221 -5.47 2.27 6.59
N PHE A 222 -5.61 1.86 5.35
CA PHE A 222 -4.96 0.70 4.78
C PHE A 222 -3.87 1.17 3.81
N ALA A 223 -2.67 0.67 3.92
CA ALA A 223 -1.57 1.03 3.04
C ALA A 223 -0.81 -0.19 2.55
N LEU A 224 -0.37 -0.13 1.29
CA LEU A 224 0.48 -1.09 0.62
C LEU A 224 1.84 -0.43 0.38
N GLU A 225 2.92 -0.96 0.93
CA GLU A 225 4.27 -0.57 0.52
C GLU A 225 4.70 -1.42 -0.67
N VAL A 226 5.29 -0.77 -1.66
CA VAL A 226 5.72 -1.38 -2.93
C VAL A 226 7.18 -1.00 -3.18
N ASP A 227 8.01 -1.97 -3.55
CA ASP A 227 9.41 -1.74 -3.89
C ASP A 227 9.59 -1.16 -5.31
N LYS A 228 10.85 -0.92 -5.70
CA LYS A 228 11.22 -0.43 -7.05
C LYS A 228 10.90 -1.40 -8.19
N GLN A 229 10.59 -2.65 -7.89
CA GLN A 229 10.16 -3.67 -8.84
C GLN A 229 8.63 -3.80 -8.89
N SER A 230 7.91 -2.82 -8.31
CA SER A 230 6.44 -2.82 -8.20
C SER A 230 5.89 -4.06 -7.50
N ARG A 231 6.60 -4.58 -6.49
CA ARG A 231 6.16 -5.70 -5.66
C ARG A 231 5.75 -5.22 -4.29
N VAL A 232 4.62 -5.73 -3.81
CA VAL A 232 4.13 -5.45 -2.46
C VAL A 232 5.12 -6.02 -1.43
N THR A 233 5.60 -5.17 -0.54
CA THR A 233 6.58 -5.52 0.51
C THR A 233 6.02 -5.44 1.91
N ALA A 234 4.96 -4.67 2.12
CA ALA A 234 4.28 -4.59 3.41
C ALA A 234 2.79 -4.24 3.25
N PHE A 235 1.99 -4.69 4.22
CA PHE A 235 0.65 -4.18 4.49
C PHE A 235 0.67 -3.44 5.82
N ILE A 236 0.03 -2.27 5.86
CA ILE A 236 -0.09 -1.46 7.07
C ILE A 236 -1.56 -1.07 7.24
N LEU A 237 -2.13 -1.47 8.36
CA LEU A 237 -3.46 -1.06 8.79
C LEU A 237 -3.31 -0.23 10.05
N GLU A 238 -3.95 0.93 10.12
CA GLU A 238 -3.90 1.73 11.34
C GLU A 238 -5.15 2.59 11.54
N LYS A 239 -5.45 2.85 12.80
CA LYS A 239 -6.41 3.87 13.18
C LYS A 239 -5.72 5.23 13.16
N LEU A 240 -6.32 6.16 12.45
CA LEU A 240 -5.87 7.54 12.44
C LEU A 240 -6.43 8.27 13.65
N LYS A 241 -5.66 9.21 14.18
CA LYS A 241 -6.14 10.08 15.26
C LYS A 241 -6.97 11.20 14.66
N GLU A 242 -8.12 11.47 15.24
CA GLU A 242 -8.81 12.72 15.04
C GLU A 242 -7.88 13.89 15.40
N LYS A 243 -7.85 14.90 14.58
CA LYS A 243 -7.07 16.12 14.81
C LYS A 243 -7.79 17.05 15.76
#